data_310e9d96315f5f98bdce3410acfb5071
#
_entry.id   310e9d96315f5f98bdce3410acfb5071
#
_cell.length_a   1.000
_cell.length_b   1.000
_cell.length_c   1.000
_cell.angle_alpha   90.00
_cell.angle_beta   90.00
_cell.angle_gamma   90.00
#
_symmetry.space_group_name_H-M   'P 1'
#
loop_
_entity.id
_entity.type
_entity.pdbx_description
1 polymer ?
#
loop_
_entity_poly.entity_id
_entity_poly.type
_entity_poly.pdbx_seq_one_letter_code
_entity_poly.pdbx_strand_id
1 'polypeptide(L)'
;MSNFVELEGRVFVPATELDIPEWGCGVVNDRPQPTLTLKDDDLFLITDTLGNISGCSRDETVDSMGLFCRDTRFLSRLELQIAGRSLILLTCNADKGFALSALCTNPNIPNINAETISIEREIVLNGGLFEELTIHNYNTV
;
A
#
# COMPACT_ATOMS: atom_id res chain seq x y z
N MET A 1 33.33 -13.57 -3.72
CA MET A 1 32.88 -14.51 -2.67
C MET A 1 31.55 -14.04 -2.14
N SER A 2 30.53 -14.83 -2.32
CA SER A 2 29.22 -14.53 -1.72
C SER A 2 29.32 -14.78 -0.20
N ASN A 3 29.09 -13.73 0.57
CA ASN A 3 29.03 -13.82 2.02
C ASN A 3 27.64 -14.35 2.41
N PHE A 4 27.46 -15.64 2.47
CA PHE A 4 26.26 -16.22 3.04
C PHE A 4 26.51 -16.62 4.49
N VAL A 5 25.49 -16.48 5.31
CA VAL A 5 25.48 -16.94 6.70
C VAL A 5 24.47 -18.07 6.82
N GLU A 6 24.90 -19.21 7.32
CA GLU A 6 24.02 -20.33 7.65
C GLU A 6 23.64 -20.28 9.12
N LEU A 7 22.33 -20.24 9.40
CA LEU A 7 21.78 -20.26 10.75
C LEU A 7 20.60 -21.24 10.79
N GLU A 8 20.63 -22.20 11.71
CA GLU A 8 19.56 -23.20 11.90
C GLU A 8 19.13 -23.92 10.60
N GLY A 9 20.10 -24.24 9.72
CA GLY A 9 19.83 -24.92 8.45
C GLY A 9 19.21 -24.02 7.37
N ARG A 10 19.16 -22.69 7.60
CA ARG A 10 18.75 -21.71 6.61
C ARG A 10 19.95 -20.88 6.16
N VAL A 11 20.02 -20.65 4.87
CA VAL A 11 21.05 -19.81 4.25
C VAL A 11 20.53 -18.40 4.10
N PHE A 12 21.25 -17.44 4.66
CA PHE A 12 20.96 -16.01 4.53
C PHE A 12 22.02 -15.37 3.65
N VAL A 13 21.59 -14.59 2.68
CA VAL A 13 22.44 -13.78 1.82
C VAL A 13 22.26 -12.30 2.14
N PRO A 14 23.29 -11.46 2.03
CA PRO A 14 23.14 -10.03 2.19
C PRO A 14 22.08 -9.48 1.22
N ALA A 15 21.25 -8.57 1.68
CA ALA A 15 20.21 -7.95 0.84
C ALA A 15 20.80 -7.23 -0.39
N THR A 16 22.05 -6.82 -0.33
CA THR A 16 22.78 -6.20 -1.44
C THR A 16 23.16 -7.18 -2.56
N GLU A 17 23.13 -8.49 -2.29
CA GLU A 17 23.41 -9.55 -3.28
C GLU A 17 22.12 -10.14 -3.88
N LEU A 18 20.96 -9.73 -3.39
CA LEU A 18 19.69 -10.12 -3.97
C LEU A 18 19.40 -9.26 -5.19
N ASP A 19 19.18 -9.91 -6.32
CA ASP A 19 18.62 -9.27 -7.50
C ASP A 19 17.13 -8.96 -7.23
N ILE A 20 16.89 -7.91 -6.43
CA ILE A 20 15.53 -7.46 -6.14
C ILE A 20 15.04 -6.78 -7.41
N PRO A 21 13.96 -7.29 -8.03
CA PRO A 21 13.38 -6.62 -9.19
C PRO A 21 13.14 -5.16 -8.83
N GLU A 22 13.55 -4.25 -9.69
CA GLU A 22 13.19 -2.84 -9.56
C GLU A 22 11.68 -2.71 -9.71
N TRP A 23 10.99 -2.81 -8.60
CA TRP A 23 9.58 -2.44 -8.55
C TRP A 23 9.53 -0.94 -8.81
N GLY A 24 9.11 -0.57 -10.02
CA GLY A 24 8.92 0.83 -10.34
C GLY A 24 8.04 1.46 -9.25
N CYS A 25 8.57 2.46 -8.59
CA CYS A 25 7.73 3.30 -7.74
C CYS A 25 6.59 3.82 -8.61
N GLY A 26 5.35 3.65 -8.17
CA GLY A 26 4.21 4.26 -8.84
C GLY A 26 4.49 5.74 -9.08
N VAL A 27 3.84 6.30 -10.06
CA VAL A 27 4.08 7.66 -10.57
C VAL A 27 4.30 8.64 -9.42
N VAL A 28 5.51 9.14 -9.29
CA VAL A 28 5.81 10.26 -8.41
C VAL A 28 5.14 11.49 -9.03
N ASN A 29 3.97 11.83 -8.53
CA ASN A 29 3.39 13.12 -8.84
C ASN A 29 4.18 14.18 -8.06
N ASP A 30 4.71 15.18 -8.74
CA ASP A 30 5.38 16.34 -8.14
C ASP A 30 4.48 17.16 -7.21
N ARG A 31 3.23 16.76 -7.03
CA ARG A 31 2.28 17.40 -6.11
C ARG A 31 2.17 16.56 -4.84
N PRO A 32 2.25 17.20 -3.66
CA PRO A 32 2.01 16.50 -2.41
C PRO A 32 0.61 15.87 -2.47
N GLN A 33 0.57 14.55 -2.37
CA GLN A 33 -0.68 13.79 -2.29
C GLN A 33 -1.28 14.00 -0.89
N PRO A 34 -2.60 14.22 -0.77
CA PRO A 34 -3.24 14.26 0.52
C PRO A 34 -3.04 12.91 1.23
N THR A 35 -2.64 12.98 2.48
CA THR A 35 -2.46 11.81 3.33
C THR A 35 -3.56 11.71 4.36
N LEU A 36 -3.89 10.48 4.75
CA LEU A 36 -4.80 10.16 5.83
C LEU A 36 -4.01 9.51 6.96
N THR A 37 -4.33 9.89 8.20
CA THR A 37 -3.69 9.33 9.38
C THR A 37 -4.74 8.59 10.21
N LEU A 38 -4.49 7.31 10.46
CA LEU A 38 -5.24 6.52 11.43
C LEU A 38 -4.40 6.30 12.67
N LYS A 39 -5.05 6.19 13.80
CA LYS A 39 -4.40 5.96 15.10
C LYS A 39 -5.18 4.95 15.93
N ASP A 40 -4.45 4.05 16.57
CA ASP A 40 -4.93 3.17 17.62
C ASP A 40 -3.82 2.92 18.63
N ASP A 41 -3.97 3.48 19.85
CA ASP A 41 -2.96 3.45 20.91
C ASP A 41 -1.57 3.87 20.41
N ASP A 42 -0.60 2.95 20.40
CA ASP A 42 0.78 3.19 19.93
C ASP A 42 0.95 3.02 18.40
N LEU A 43 -0.12 2.62 17.69
CA LEU A 43 -0.10 2.43 16.25
C LEU A 43 -0.51 3.69 15.51
N PHE A 44 0.24 4.03 14.47
CA PHE A 44 -0.08 5.07 13.50
C PHE A 44 0.02 4.50 12.09
N LEU A 45 -0.98 4.74 11.29
CA LEU A 45 -0.96 4.44 9.88
C LEU A 45 -1.11 5.73 9.08
N ILE A 46 -0.17 6.02 8.21
CA ILE A 46 -0.24 7.14 7.29
C ILE A 46 -0.28 6.60 5.87
N THR A 47 -1.37 6.91 5.16
CA THR A 47 -1.63 6.42 3.79
C THR A 47 -2.01 7.58 2.88
N ASP A 48 -2.08 7.30 1.58
CA ASP A 48 -2.83 8.14 0.65
C ASP A 48 -4.35 7.92 0.79
N THR A 49 -5.13 8.60 -0.03
CA THR A 49 -6.60 8.50 -0.03
C THR A 49 -7.14 7.16 -0.56
N LEU A 50 -6.32 6.38 -1.24
CA LEU A 50 -6.61 5.02 -1.66
C LEU A 50 -6.34 3.98 -0.56
N GLY A 51 -5.72 4.40 0.55
CA GLY A 51 -5.22 3.52 1.59
C GLY A 51 -3.89 2.86 1.26
N ASN A 52 -3.16 3.36 0.28
CA ASN A 52 -1.83 2.85 -0.07
C ASN A 52 -0.75 3.51 0.78
N ILE A 53 0.29 2.75 1.04
CA ILE A 53 1.55 3.21 1.59
C ILE A 53 2.56 3.14 0.46
N SER A 54 3.02 4.27 -0.04
CA SER A 54 3.97 4.35 -1.16
C SER A 54 5.35 4.82 -0.70
N GLY A 55 5.92 4.14 0.28
CA GLY A 55 7.24 4.44 0.82
C GLY A 55 8.38 4.06 -0.15
N CYS A 56 8.59 4.83 -1.20
CA CYS A 56 9.75 4.69 -2.08
C CYS A 56 10.95 5.45 -1.50
N SER A 57 11.94 4.72 -1.04
CA SER A 57 13.11 5.27 -0.34
C SER A 57 14.30 5.61 -1.25
N ARG A 58 14.13 5.72 -2.58
CA ARG A 58 15.26 6.02 -3.47
C ARG A 58 15.57 7.49 -3.68
N ASP A 59 14.63 8.38 -3.37
CA ASP A 59 14.86 9.82 -3.38
C ASP A 59 14.75 10.38 -1.96
N GLU A 60 15.57 11.36 -1.65
CA GLU A 60 15.71 12.01 -0.35
C GLU A 60 14.44 12.76 0.13
N THR A 61 13.33 12.63 -0.57
CA THR A 61 12.04 13.09 -0.09
C THR A 61 11.53 12.09 0.95
N VAL A 62 11.60 12.50 2.19
CA VAL A 62 11.10 11.75 3.34
C VAL A 62 9.62 11.49 3.12
N ASP A 63 9.29 10.30 2.63
CA ASP A 63 7.92 9.86 2.58
C ASP A 63 7.46 9.56 4.01
N SER A 64 6.45 10.28 4.44
CA SER A 64 5.86 10.13 5.78
C SER A 64 4.92 8.93 5.88
N MET A 65 4.62 8.26 4.77
CA MET A 65 3.68 7.14 4.77
C MET A 65 4.28 5.89 5.41
N GLY A 66 3.43 5.14 6.08
CA GLY A 66 3.84 3.89 6.72
C GLY A 66 2.95 3.48 7.86
N LEU A 67 3.20 2.29 8.35
CA LEU A 67 2.70 1.82 9.64
C LEU A 67 3.81 1.95 10.67
N PHE A 68 3.53 2.67 11.72
CA PHE A 68 4.46 2.99 12.80
C PHE A 68 3.94 2.45 14.14
N CYS A 69 4.85 2.00 14.97
CA CYS A 69 4.59 1.68 16.36
C CYS A 69 5.78 2.15 17.19
N ARG A 70 5.54 2.95 18.23
CA ARG A 70 6.59 3.48 19.12
C ARG A 70 7.78 4.06 18.36
N ASP A 71 7.51 5.00 17.47
CA ASP A 71 8.50 5.71 16.65
C ASP A 71 9.29 4.83 15.64
N THR A 72 8.91 3.57 15.48
CA THR A 72 9.51 2.67 14.51
C THR A 72 8.54 2.39 13.36
N ARG A 73 9.00 2.56 12.12
CA ARG A 73 8.24 2.20 10.92
C ARG A 73 8.39 0.72 10.63
N PHE A 74 7.30 -0.04 10.74
CA PHE A 74 7.26 -1.48 10.48
C PHE A 74 6.88 -1.84 9.06
N LEU A 75 6.06 -0.99 8.42
CA LEU A 75 5.63 -1.20 7.04
C LEU A 75 5.81 0.09 6.27
N SER A 76 6.63 0.04 5.21
CA SER A 76 6.95 1.21 4.39
C SER A 76 6.27 1.19 3.02
N ARG A 77 5.75 0.05 2.59
CA ARG A 77 5.06 -0.07 1.31
C ARG A 77 3.94 -1.09 1.37
N LEU A 78 2.75 -0.67 0.95
CA LEU A 78 1.57 -1.51 0.76
C LEU A 78 0.70 -0.84 -0.31
N GLU A 79 0.67 -1.38 -1.50
CA GLU A 79 -0.07 -0.81 -2.63
C GLU A 79 -1.02 -1.85 -3.21
N LEU A 80 -2.27 -1.45 -3.43
CA LEU A 80 -3.26 -2.23 -4.15
C LEU A 80 -3.30 -1.77 -5.61
N GLN A 81 -3.07 -2.69 -6.51
CA GLN A 81 -3.10 -2.44 -7.95
C GLN A 81 -3.95 -3.50 -8.66
N ILE A 82 -4.49 -3.14 -9.81
CA ILE A 82 -5.15 -4.06 -10.70
C ILE A 82 -4.41 -4.10 -12.05
N ALA A 83 -3.93 -5.29 -12.44
CA ALA A 83 -3.11 -5.46 -13.64
C ALA A 83 -1.92 -4.48 -13.72
N GLY A 84 -1.25 -4.22 -12.59
CA GLY A 84 -0.12 -3.30 -12.51
C GLY A 84 -0.48 -1.80 -12.62
N ARG A 85 -1.76 -1.46 -12.53
CA ARG A 85 -2.25 -0.07 -12.59
C ARG A 85 -2.92 0.33 -11.28
N SER A 86 -2.78 1.60 -10.94
CA SER A 86 -3.45 2.18 -9.77
C SER A 86 -4.96 2.20 -9.97
N LEU A 87 -5.68 2.03 -8.87
CA LEU A 87 -7.13 2.15 -8.83
C LEU A 87 -7.56 3.62 -8.99
N ILE A 88 -8.79 3.81 -9.42
CA ILE A 88 -9.45 5.12 -9.46
C ILE A 88 -10.26 5.27 -8.18
N LEU A 89 -9.97 6.30 -7.39
CA LEU A 89 -10.73 6.61 -6.19
C LEU A 89 -12.07 7.23 -6.54
N LEU A 90 -13.16 6.70 -6.00
CA LEU A 90 -14.50 7.29 -6.07
C LEU A 90 -14.81 8.08 -4.80
N THR A 91 -14.58 7.51 -3.64
CA THR A 91 -14.77 8.18 -2.35
C THR A 91 -13.92 7.53 -1.27
N CYS A 92 -13.53 8.29 -0.26
CA CYS A 92 -12.88 7.78 0.93
C CYS A 92 -13.43 8.46 2.19
N ASN A 93 -13.38 7.74 3.30
CA ASN A 93 -13.82 8.21 4.61
C ASN A 93 -12.88 7.67 5.70
N ALA A 94 -12.40 8.54 6.56
CA ALA A 94 -11.56 8.20 7.72
C ALA A 94 -12.04 8.89 9.01
N ASP A 95 -13.33 9.25 9.10
CA ASP A 95 -13.87 10.06 10.19
C ASP A 95 -13.75 9.43 11.57
N LYS A 96 -13.66 8.11 11.65
CA LYS A 96 -13.52 7.40 12.94
C LYS A 96 -12.12 7.50 13.54
N GLY A 97 -11.11 7.94 12.78
CA GLY A 97 -9.74 8.09 13.23
C GLY A 97 -8.94 6.81 13.37
N PHE A 98 -9.56 5.63 13.44
CA PHE A 98 -8.91 4.32 13.49
C PHE A 98 -9.28 3.42 12.30
N ALA A 99 -10.17 3.87 11.43
CA ALA A 99 -10.63 3.14 10.26
C ALA A 99 -10.69 4.02 9.03
N LEU A 100 -10.36 3.45 7.89
CA LEU A 100 -10.44 4.04 6.56
C LEU A 100 -11.31 3.16 5.69
N SER A 101 -12.29 3.76 5.02
CA SER A 101 -13.06 3.12 3.94
C SER A 101 -12.78 3.86 2.63
N ALA A 102 -12.36 3.14 1.61
CA ALA A 102 -12.12 3.67 0.28
C ALA A 102 -12.91 2.85 -0.76
N LEU A 103 -13.77 3.51 -1.50
CA LEU A 103 -14.45 2.92 -2.65
C LEU A 103 -13.70 3.31 -3.91
N CYS A 104 -13.28 2.32 -4.65
CA CYS A 104 -12.45 2.46 -5.83
C CYS A 104 -13.06 1.70 -7.01
N THR A 105 -12.56 2.00 -8.20
CA THR A 105 -12.88 1.27 -9.42
C THR A 105 -11.62 1.03 -10.25
N ASN A 106 -11.73 0.13 -11.23
CA ASN A 106 -10.63 -0.19 -12.11
C ASN A 106 -10.41 0.88 -13.19
N PRO A 107 -9.16 1.20 -13.55
CA PRO A 107 -8.86 1.90 -14.79
C PRO A 107 -9.13 1.00 -16.01
N ASN A 108 -8.97 1.55 -17.21
CA ASN A 108 -9.00 0.74 -18.42
C ASN A 108 -7.81 -0.24 -18.43
N ILE A 109 -8.10 -1.54 -18.47
CA ILE A 109 -7.12 -2.62 -18.54
C ILE A 109 -7.45 -3.54 -19.72
N PRO A 110 -6.50 -4.37 -20.21
CA PRO A 110 -6.74 -5.22 -21.35
C PRO A 110 -7.98 -6.09 -21.19
N ASN A 111 -8.90 -6.03 -22.14
CA ASN A 111 -10.18 -6.75 -22.19
C ASN A 111 -11.21 -6.37 -21.12
N ILE A 112 -10.97 -5.37 -20.30
CA ILE A 112 -11.89 -4.90 -19.26
C ILE A 112 -11.98 -3.37 -19.33
N ASN A 113 -13.17 -2.87 -19.57
CA ASN A 113 -13.42 -1.45 -19.61
C ASN A 113 -13.22 -0.82 -18.21
N ALA A 114 -12.84 0.45 -18.18
CA ALA A 114 -12.78 1.20 -16.94
C ALA A 114 -14.16 1.24 -16.25
N GLU A 115 -14.15 1.36 -14.93
CA GLU A 115 -15.34 1.57 -14.10
C GLU A 115 -16.35 0.41 -14.14
N THR A 116 -15.88 -0.79 -14.41
CA THR A 116 -16.71 -2.02 -14.43
C THR A 116 -16.48 -2.94 -13.24
N ILE A 117 -15.45 -2.68 -12.43
CA ILE A 117 -15.14 -3.42 -11.21
C ILE A 117 -15.15 -2.44 -10.04
N SER A 118 -16.02 -2.68 -9.06
CA SER A 118 -16.01 -1.95 -7.80
C SER A 118 -15.11 -2.66 -6.80
N ILE A 119 -14.25 -1.91 -6.14
CA ILE A 119 -13.34 -2.39 -5.10
C ILE A 119 -13.54 -1.53 -3.87
N GLU A 120 -14.15 -2.12 -2.85
CA GLU A 120 -14.26 -1.51 -1.53
C GLU A 120 -13.14 -2.02 -0.65
N ARG A 121 -12.41 -1.09 -0.05
CA ARG A 121 -11.27 -1.34 0.78
C ARG A 121 -11.51 -0.77 2.15
N GLU A 122 -11.57 -1.63 3.15
CA GLU A 122 -11.70 -1.24 4.54
C GLU A 122 -10.42 -1.57 5.30
N ILE A 123 -9.78 -0.56 5.88
CA ILE A 123 -8.58 -0.67 6.69
C ILE A 123 -8.92 -0.25 8.11
N VAL A 124 -8.57 -1.08 9.07
CA VAL A 124 -8.83 -0.84 10.50
C VAL A 124 -7.56 -1.09 11.31
N LEU A 125 -7.28 -0.17 12.23
CA LEU A 125 -6.31 -0.38 13.29
C LEU A 125 -7.02 -0.85 14.55
N ASN A 126 -6.63 -2.01 15.08
CA ASN A 126 -7.12 -2.55 16.34
C ASN A 126 -6.07 -3.50 16.93
N GLY A 127 -5.06 -2.94 17.59
CA GLY A 127 -3.89 -3.68 18.04
C GLY A 127 -3.00 -4.24 16.92
N GLY A 128 -3.37 -3.97 15.68
CA GLY A 128 -2.72 -4.38 14.45
C GLY A 128 -3.40 -3.72 13.26
N LEU A 129 -2.90 -3.96 12.05
CA LEU A 129 -3.52 -3.52 10.82
C LEU A 129 -4.33 -4.67 10.22
N PHE A 130 -5.61 -4.41 9.98
CA PHE A 130 -6.53 -5.32 9.31
C PHE A 130 -7.06 -4.67 8.05
N GLU A 131 -7.16 -5.44 7.00
CA GLU A 131 -7.72 -4.99 5.73
C GLU A 131 -8.73 -6.00 5.20
N GLU A 132 -9.89 -5.52 4.78
CA GLU A 132 -10.91 -6.27 4.07
C GLU A 132 -11.11 -5.65 2.68
N LEU A 133 -11.12 -6.51 1.66
CA LEU A 133 -11.38 -6.14 0.28
C LEU A 133 -12.68 -6.79 -0.18
N THR A 134 -13.63 -5.96 -0.63
CA THR A 134 -14.86 -6.42 -1.27
C THR A 134 -14.82 -6.04 -2.74
N ILE A 135 -14.90 -7.02 -3.62
CA ILE A 135 -14.79 -6.82 -5.06
C ILE A 135 -16.09 -7.26 -5.75
N HIS A 136 -16.68 -6.35 -6.51
CA HIS A 136 -17.84 -6.62 -7.35
C HIS A 136 -17.49 -6.42 -8.82
N ASN A 137 -17.75 -7.43 -9.61
CA ASN A 137 -17.57 -7.38 -11.06
C ASN A 137 -18.91 -7.13 -11.75
N TYR A 138 -19.02 -5.99 -12.41
CA TYR A 138 -20.20 -5.58 -13.19
C TYR A 138 -19.99 -5.79 -14.69
N ASN A 139 -18.89 -6.40 -15.10
CA ASN A 139 -18.66 -6.74 -16.51
C ASN A 139 -19.69 -7.75 -16.98
N THR A 140 -20.41 -7.39 -18.02
CA THR A 140 -21.22 -8.34 -18.78
C THR A 140 -20.32 -9.00 -19.82
N VAL A 141 -20.10 -10.27 -19.65
CA VAL A 141 -19.35 -11.07 -20.62
C VAL A 141 -20.15 -11.21 -21.90
#